data_d6965eb894fe1087ff409314fccac0a9
#
_entry.id   d6965eb894fe1087ff409314fccac0a9
#
_cell.length_a   1.000
_cell.length_b   1.000
_cell.length_c   1.000
_cell.angle_alpha   90.00
_cell.angle_beta   90.00
_cell.angle_gamma   90.00
#
_symmetry.space_group_name_H-M   'P 1'
#
loop_
_entity.id
_entity.type
_entity.pdbx_description
1 polymer ?
#
loop_
_entity_poly.entity_id
_entity_poly.type
_entity_poly.pdbx_seq_one_letter_code
_entity_poly.pdbx_strand_id
1 'polypeptide(L)'
;MPVDAQSPALIVAGMHRSGTSLLASLLDRSGCRMGEALLPADAHNRPGYFEDLEFLDLNRRMLAATVPADVPGHADWGWTEDMDASGIDAGRLDSFVAEADALVAQRRAGAAGGCWGWKDPRTSVLLEFWDTRLPDARYVFVYRSPWDVADSMQRLGAAVFLRNPEFAYRIWHHYNRVLLAFARLHRDRTLIVNAGAVLREPQKLLELVRSRLGIGLDPDRVADVADPALLMSAGAGVATLAA
;
A
#
# COMPACT_ATOMS: atom_id res chain seq x y z
N MET A 1 17.55 30.24 -12.24
CA MET A 1 16.37 29.92 -11.45
C MET A 1 16.63 28.54 -10.86
N PRO A 2 16.62 28.35 -9.53
CA PRO A 2 16.64 27.00 -9.02
C PRO A 2 15.40 26.29 -9.58
N VAL A 3 15.60 25.09 -10.12
CA VAL A 3 14.51 24.17 -10.46
C VAL A 3 13.72 24.02 -9.15
N ASP A 4 12.45 24.45 -9.12
CA ASP A 4 11.59 24.27 -7.98
C ASP A 4 11.74 22.81 -7.55
N ALA A 5 12.24 22.60 -6.33
CA ALA A 5 12.39 21.27 -5.77
C ALA A 5 10.98 20.71 -5.59
N GLN A 6 10.53 20.02 -6.62
CA GLN A 6 9.20 19.40 -6.61
C GLN A 6 9.17 18.41 -5.45
N SER A 7 8.14 18.52 -4.60
CA SER A 7 7.98 17.59 -3.49
C SER A 7 7.92 16.16 -4.00
N PRO A 8 8.73 15.24 -3.44
CA PRO A 8 8.72 13.85 -3.85
C PRO A 8 7.34 13.21 -3.60
N ALA A 9 6.99 12.22 -4.41
CA ALA A 9 5.81 11.42 -4.16
C ALA A 9 5.99 10.57 -2.90
N LEU A 10 4.94 10.45 -2.06
CA LEU A 10 4.91 9.55 -0.92
C LEU A 10 4.02 8.34 -1.22
N ILE A 11 4.64 7.19 -1.42
CA ILE A 11 3.95 5.97 -1.83
C ILE A 11 3.73 5.07 -0.61
N VAL A 12 2.48 4.69 -0.38
CA VAL A 12 2.10 3.74 0.67
C VAL A 12 1.86 2.37 0.06
N ALA A 13 2.63 1.39 0.52
CA ALA A 13 2.50 0.00 0.11
C ALA A 13 2.45 -0.95 1.33
N GLY A 14 2.00 -2.15 1.09
CA GLY A 14 1.77 -3.18 2.10
C GLY A 14 0.75 -4.18 1.60
N MET A 15 0.72 -5.37 2.18
CA MET A 15 -0.32 -6.33 1.82
C MET A 15 -1.71 -5.80 2.15
N HIS A 16 -2.70 -6.20 1.39
CA HIS A 16 -4.11 -6.00 1.74
C HIS A 16 -4.37 -6.38 3.20
N ARG A 17 -5.23 -5.63 3.89
CA ARG A 17 -5.61 -5.83 5.30
C ARG A 17 -4.48 -5.61 6.32
N SER A 18 -3.34 -5.09 5.91
CA SER A 18 -2.21 -4.76 6.80
C SER A 18 -2.28 -3.35 7.41
N GLY A 19 -3.36 -2.61 7.22
CA GLY A 19 -3.51 -1.23 7.74
C GLY A 19 -3.06 -0.14 6.76
N THR A 20 -2.94 -0.45 5.47
CA THR A 20 -2.58 0.52 4.43
C THR A 20 -3.55 1.69 4.35
N SER A 21 -4.87 1.44 4.50
CA SER A 21 -5.89 2.50 4.50
C SER A 21 -5.79 3.41 5.73
N LEU A 22 -5.50 2.85 6.91
CA LEU A 22 -5.24 3.63 8.12
C LEU A 22 -4.06 4.58 7.91
N LEU A 23 -2.94 4.04 7.43
CA LEU A 23 -1.74 4.82 7.15
C LEU A 23 -2.01 5.94 6.14
N ALA A 24 -2.66 5.62 5.02
CA ALA A 24 -3.00 6.60 3.99
C ALA A 24 -3.94 7.70 4.51
N SER A 25 -4.94 7.34 5.33
CA SER A 25 -5.83 8.30 5.98
C SER A 25 -5.10 9.28 6.89
N LEU A 26 -4.12 8.79 7.67
CA LEU A 26 -3.29 9.65 8.54
C LEU A 26 -2.44 10.62 7.72
N LEU A 27 -1.82 10.15 6.65
CA LEU A 27 -0.99 10.97 5.76
C LEU A 27 -1.82 12.02 5.03
N ASP A 28 -3.00 11.64 4.52
CA ASP A 28 -3.92 12.54 3.82
C ASP A 28 -4.39 13.67 4.73
N ARG A 29 -4.85 13.35 5.94
CA ARG A 29 -5.26 14.33 6.95
C ARG A 29 -4.12 15.26 7.37
N SER A 30 -2.88 14.76 7.37
CA SER A 30 -1.69 15.53 7.72
C SER A 30 -1.17 16.41 6.58
N GLY A 31 -1.86 16.44 5.43
CA GLY A 31 -1.56 17.32 4.30
C GLY A 31 -0.81 16.68 3.16
N CYS A 32 -0.66 15.35 3.12
CA CYS A 32 -0.18 14.64 1.94
C CYS A 32 -1.36 14.13 1.12
N ARG A 33 -1.62 14.73 -0.04
CA ARG A 33 -2.75 14.37 -0.90
C ARG A 33 -2.59 12.94 -1.45
N MET A 34 -3.39 12.00 -0.95
CA MET A 34 -3.29 10.57 -1.26
C MET A 34 -4.13 10.13 -2.47
N GLY A 35 -4.42 11.03 -3.38
CA GLY A 35 -5.14 10.79 -4.65
C GLY A 35 -6.12 11.90 -5.02
N GLU A 36 -6.71 11.78 -6.19
CA GLU A 36 -7.73 12.72 -6.72
C GLU A 36 -9.15 12.17 -6.48
N ALA A 37 -9.41 10.98 -7.01
CA ALA A 37 -10.69 10.29 -6.90
C ALA A 37 -10.45 8.97 -6.13
N LEU A 38 -10.82 8.95 -4.85
CA LEU A 38 -10.56 7.80 -3.99
C LEU A 38 -11.65 6.75 -4.10
N LEU A 39 -11.24 5.48 -4.01
CA LEU A 39 -12.18 4.35 -3.94
C LEU A 39 -13.11 4.53 -2.75
N PRO A 40 -14.45 4.53 -2.96
CA PRO A 40 -15.42 4.77 -1.89
C PRO A 40 -15.33 3.75 -0.75
N ALA A 41 -15.76 4.19 0.44
CA ALA A 41 -15.97 3.31 1.58
C ALA A 41 -17.10 2.30 1.31
N ASP A 42 -16.99 1.12 1.91
CA ASP A 42 -18.03 0.10 1.92
C ASP A 42 -18.15 -0.60 3.29
N ALA A 43 -18.94 -1.66 3.34
CA ALA A 43 -19.14 -2.43 4.58
C ALA A 43 -17.86 -3.10 5.11
N HIS A 44 -16.89 -3.38 4.26
CA HIS A 44 -15.62 -4.03 4.61
C HIS A 44 -14.53 -3.03 5.03
N ASN A 45 -14.69 -1.75 4.64
CA ASN A 45 -13.76 -0.68 4.99
C ASN A 45 -14.52 0.65 5.15
N ARG A 46 -15.17 0.82 6.28
CA ARG A 46 -16.00 2.00 6.60
C ARG A 46 -15.27 3.33 6.54
N PRO A 47 -13.98 3.45 6.93
CA PRO A 47 -13.24 4.70 6.80
C PRO A 47 -12.86 5.08 5.36
N GLY A 48 -13.01 4.16 4.41
CA GLY A 48 -12.57 4.29 3.03
C GLY A 48 -11.26 3.58 2.74
N TYR A 49 -11.06 3.31 1.47
CA TYR A 49 -9.88 2.56 1.02
C TYR A 49 -8.66 3.45 0.82
N PHE A 50 -8.85 4.73 0.51
CA PHE A 50 -7.77 5.67 0.18
C PHE A 50 -6.92 5.20 -1.01
N GLU A 51 -7.51 4.48 -1.95
CA GLU A 51 -6.91 4.10 -3.23
C GLU A 51 -7.37 5.09 -4.29
N ASP A 52 -6.43 5.75 -4.98
CA ASP A 52 -6.75 6.57 -6.14
C ASP A 52 -7.19 5.66 -7.29
N LEU A 53 -8.37 5.93 -7.85
CA LEU A 53 -9.02 5.05 -8.83
C LEU A 53 -8.20 4.86 -10.11
N GLU A 54 -7.43 5.86 -10.53
CA GLU A 54 -6.62 5.74 -11.75
C GLU A 54 -5.36 4.90 -11.51
N PHE A 55 -4.66 5.08 -10.36
CA PHE A 55 -3.56 4.18 -9.98
C PHE A 55 -4.05 2.76 -9.73
N LEU A 56 -5.20 2.59 -9.10
CA LEU A 56 -5.83 1.30 -8.86
C LEU A 56 -6.11 0.57 -10.18
N ASP A 57 -6.78 1.24 -11.13
CA ASP A 57 -7.10 0.66 -12.44
C ASP A 57 -5.82 0.30 -13.21
N LEU A 58 -4.86 1.22 -13.26
CA LEU A 58 -3.60 0.99 -13.94
C LEU A 58 -2.82 -0.19 -13.35
N ASN A 59 -2.71 -0.27 -12.02
CA ASN A 59 -2.06 -1.40 -11.34
C ASN A 59 -2.77 -2.73 -11.64
N ARG A 60 -4.10 -2.76 -11.66
CA ARG A 60 -4.87 -3.97 -11.99
C ARG A 60 -4.64 -4.41 -13.43
N ARG A 61 -4.62 -3.48 -14.38
CA ARG A 61 -4.34 -3.78 -15.81
C ARG A 61 -2.92 -4.27 -16.00
N MET A 62 -1.94 -3.66 -15.34
CA MET A 62 -0.55 -4.12 -15.36
C MET A 62 -0.43 -5.55 -14.84
N LEU A 63 -1.01 -5.85 -13.69
CA LEU A 63 -0.99 -7.19 -13.13
C LEU A 63 -1.70 -8.20 -14.03
N ALA A 64 -2.85 -7.86 -14.58
CA ALA A 64 -3.56 -8.73 -15.51
C ALA A 64 -2.76 -9.02 -16.79
N ALA A 65 -1.96 -8.06 -17.27
CA ALA A 65 -1.13 -8.24 -18.45
C ALA A 65 0.09 -9.14 -18.21
N THR A 66 0.54 -9.29 -16.97
CA THR A 66 1.77 -10.06 -16.64
C THR A 66 1.54 -11.54 -16.38
N VAL A 67 0.28 -11.99 -16.37
CA VAL A 67 -0.10 -13.38 -16.13
C VAL A 67 -1.11 -13.87 -17.14
N PRO A 68 -1.29 -15.19 -17.27
CA PRO A 68 -2.38 -15.76 -18.07
C PRO A 68 -3.75 -15.25 -17.61
N ALA A 69 -4.65 -15.00 -18.57
CA ALA A 69 -5.96 -14.39 -18.32
C ALA A 69 -6.89 -15.26 -17.44
N ASP A 70 -6.60 -16.53 -17.33
CA ASP A 70 -7.36 -17.53 -16.56
C ASP A 70 -6.84 -17.73 -15.13
N VAL A 71 -5.82 -16.96 -14.69
CA VAL A 71 -5.30 -17.05 -13.33
C VAL A 71 -6.19 -16.24 -12.37
N PRO A 72 -6.98 -16.89 -11.51
CA PRO A 72 -7.94 -16.21 -10.65
C PRO A 72 -7.26 -15.36 -9.56
N GLY A 73 -7.79 -14.17 -9.33
CA GLY A 73 -7.40 -13.30 -8.22
C GLY A 73 -6.11 -12.52 -8.41
N HIS A 74 -5.39 -12.67 -9.54
CA HIS A 74 -4.11 -11.99 -9.72
C HIS A 74 -4.24 -10.46 -9.70
N ALA A 75 -5.13 -9.90 -10.52
CA ALA A 75 -5.35 -8.45 -10.58
C ALA A 75 -5.86 -7.87 -9.24
N ASP A 76 -6.58 -8.65 -8.45
CA ASP A 76 -7.11 -8.22 -7.16
C ASP A 76 -6.07 -8.34 -6.04
N TRP A 77 -5.28 -9.41 -6.04
CA TRP A 77 -4.39 -9.74 -4.94
C TRP A 77 -2.90 -9.55 -5.25
N GLY A 78 -2.55 -9.31 -6.54
CA GLY A 78 -1.19 -9.10 -7.01
C GLY A 78 -0.32 -10.36 -7.01
N TRP A 79 -0.87 -11.50 -6.66
CA TRP A 79 -0.20 -12.80 -6.65
C TRP A 79 -1.20 -13.93 -6.54
N THR A 80 -0.85 -15.12 -7.03
CA THR A 80 -1.64 -16.35 -6.89
C THR A 80 -0.82 -17.43 -6.19
N GLU A 81 -1.50 -18.46 -5.68
CA GLU A 81 -0.85 -19.55 -4.96
C GLU A 81 0.12 -20.39 -5.82
N ASP A 82 -0.08 -20.38 -7.14
CA ASP A 82 0.73 -21.14 -8.10
C ASP A 82 1.91 -20.34 -8.66
N MET A 83 2.02 -19.05 -8.32
CA MET A 83 3.11 -18.21 -8.78
C MET A 83 4.25 -18.17 -7.75
N ASP A 84 5.47 -18.26 -8.25
CA ASP A 84 6.63 -17.88 -7.46
C ASP A 84 6.84 -16.34 -7.49
N ALA A 85 7.86 -15.87 -6.77
CA ALA A 85 8.13 -14.45 -6.64
C ALA A 85 8.53 -13.74 -7.94
N SER A 86 8.93 -14.49 -8.97
CA SER A 86 9.38 -14.00 -10.27
C SER A 86 8.24 -13.86 -11.29
N GLY A 87 6.99 -14.09 -10.87
CA GLY A 87 5.85 -14.23 -11.77
C GLY A 87 5.39 -12.95 -12.51
N ILE A 88 6.00 -11.80 -12.26
CA ILE A 88 5.71 -10.58 -13.03
C ILE A 88 6.69 -10.47 -14.20
N ASP A 89 6.18 -10.63 -15.42
CA ASP A 89 6.92 -10.38 -16.65
C ASP A 89 7.09 -8.86 -16.86
N ALA A 90 8.23 -8.32 -16.45
CA ALA A 90 8.52 -6.90 -16.56
C ALA A 90 8.46 -6.38 -18.01
N GLY A 91 8.77 -7.21 -19.01
CA GLY A 91 8.71 -6.83 -20.43
C GLY A 91 7.28 -6.51 -20.90
N ARG A 92 6.27 -7.09 -20.26
CA ARG A 92 4.87 -6.76 -20.56
C ARG A 92 4.40 -5.45 -19.97
N LEU A 93 5.16 -4.86 -19.05
CA LEU A 93 4.85 -3.57 -18.45
C LEU A 93 5.24 -2.38 -19.33
N ASP A 94 6.07 -2.58 -20.36
CA ASP A 94 6.53 -1.52 -21.25
C ASP A 94 5.37 -0.78 -21.96
N SER A 95 4.29 -1.47 -22.27
CA SER A 95 3.09 -0.87 -22.88
C SER A 95 2.37 0.13 -21.98
N PHE A 96 2.59 0.10 -20.67
CA PHE A 96 1.96 0.98 -19.69
C PHE A 96 2.81 2.21 -19.33
N VAL A 97 4.04 2.29 -19.82
CA VAL A 97 5.00 3.35 -19.45
C VAL A 97 4.45 4.74 -19.73
N ALA A 98 3.96 4.99 -20.94
CA ALA A 98 3.47 6.30 -21.35
C ALA A 98 2.24 6.75 -20.51
N GLU A 99 1.34 5.83 -20.20
CA GLU A 99 0.16 6.10 -19.37
C GLU A 99 0.57 6.38 -17.92
N ALA A 100 1.48 5.59 -17.36
CA ALA A 100 2.00 5.78 -16.00
C ALA A 100 2.72 7.13 -15.87
N ASP A 101 3.55 7.50 -16.83
CA ASP A 101 4.28 8.78 -16.83
C ASP A 101 3.31 9.96 -16.94
N ALA A 102 2.26 9.85 -17.76
CA ALA A 102 1.22 10.87 -17.87
C ALA A 102 0.44 11.03 -16.57
N LEU A 103 0.06 9.92 -15.93
CA LEU A 103 -0.64 9.94 -14.64
C LEU A 103 0.21 10.57 -13.54
N VAL A 104 1.48 10.21 -13.45
CA VAL A 104 2.44 10.80 -12.51
C VAL A 104 2.58 12.30 -12.73
N ALA A 105 2.75 12.73 -13.98
CA ALA A 105 2.87 14.15 -14.32
C ALA A 105 1.61 14.94 -13.94
N GLN A 106 0.42 14.40 -14.19
CA GLN A 106 -0.86 15.01 -13.81
C GLN A 106 -0.98 15.17 -12.29
N ARG A 107 -0.68 14.13 -11.51
CA ARG A 107 -0.76 14.17 -10.04
C ARG A 107 0.25 15.15 -9.45
N ARG A 108 1.47 15.16 -9.96
CA ARG A 108 2.53 16.09 -9.55
C ARG A 108 2.14 17.55 -9.83
N ALA A 109 1.58 17.83 -10.99
CA ALA A 109 1.08 19.16 -11.33
C ALA A 109 -0.07 19.59 -10.43
N GLY A 110 -1.02 18.69 -10.14
CA GLY A 110 -2.16 18.94 -9.26
C GLY A 110 -1.79 19.18 -7.80
N ALA A 111 -0.61 18.73 -7.37
CA ALA A 111 -0.13 18.93 -6.00
C ALA A 111 0.42 20.35 -5.72
N ALA A 112 0.62 21.16 -6.75
CA ALA A 112 1.10 22.56 -6.64
C ALA A 112 2.31 22.72 -5.68
N GLY A 113 3.25 21.77 -5.70
CA GLY A 113 4.45 21.76 -4.84
C GLY A 113 4.22 21.18 -3.44
N GLY A 114 3.00 20.79 -3.08
CA GLY A 114 2.69 20.09 -1.82
C GLY A 114 3.01 18.59 -1.86
N CYS A 115 2.92 17.92 -0.71
CA CYS A 115 3.03 16.47 -0.63
C CYS A 115 1.89 15.79 -1.40
N TRP A 116 2.24 14.79 -2.19
CA TRP A 116 1.29 13.97 -2.93
C TRP A 116 1.75 12.52 -2.96
N GLY A 117 0.84 11.63 -3.26
CA GLY A 117 1.15 10.22 -3.38
C GLY A 117 -0.09 9.38 -3.63
N TRP A 118 0.06 8.10 -3.47
CA TRP A 118 -1.06 7.16 -3.52
C TRP A 118 -0.82 5.97 -2.60
N LYS A 119 -1.90 5.27 -2.33
CA LYS A 119 -1.90 4.00 -1.64
C LYS A 119 -2.59 2.95 -2.51
N ASP A 120 -1.88 1.91 -2.85
CA ASP A 120 -2.46 0.67 -3.37
C ASP A 120 -1.60 -0.51 -2.93
N PRO A 121 -2.19 -1.54 -2.28
CA PRO A 121 -1.45 -2.75 -1.93
C PRO A 121 -0.72 -3.41 -3.11
N ARG A 122 -1.29 -3.34 -4.31
CA ARG A 122 -0.72 -3.91 -5.55
C ARG A 122 0.59 -3.26 -5.96
N THR A 123 0.79 -1.99 -5.61
CA THR A 123 2.08 -1.30 -5.79
C THR A 123 3.23 -2.09 -5.18
N SER A 124 2.98 -2.86 -4.10
CA SER A 124 4.01 -3.69 -3.44
C SER A 124 4.70 -4.66 -4.39
N VAL A 125 4.00 -5.20 -5.36
CA VAL A 125 4.56 -6.15 -6.34
C VAL A 125 4.96 -5.47 -7.66
N LEU A 126 4.70 -4.17 -7.80
CA LEU A 126 5.05 -3.32 -8.96
C LEU A 126 6.09 -2.25 -8.60
N LEU A 127 6.78 -2.39 -7.45
CA LEU A 127 7.69 -1.35 -6.92
C LEU A 127 8.79 -0.97 -7.91
N GLU A 128 9.42 -1.94 -8.57
CA GLU A 128 10.50 -1.67 -9.53
C GLU A 128 10.00 -0.86 -10.74
N PHE A 129 8.79 -1.16 -11.22
CA PHE A 129 8.17 -0.38 -12.29
C PHE A 129 7.95 1.07 -11.87
N TRP A 130 7.36 1.31 -10.71
CA TRP A 130 7.08 2.65 -10.22
C TRP A 130 8.37 3.42 -9.84
N ASP A 131 9.35 2.73 -9.27
CA ASP A 131 10.61 3.34 -8.84
C ASP A 131 11.42 3.90 -10.01
N THR A 132 11.40 3.23 -11.16
CA THR A 132 12.03 3.72 -12.38
C THR A 132 11.39 4.99 -12.93
N ARG A 133 10.09 5.24 -12.65
CA ARG A 133 9.35 6.45 -13.06
C ARG A 133 9.44 7.57 -12.03
N LEU A 134 9.71 7.23 -10.79
CA LEU A 134 9.75 8.15 -9.67
C LEU A 134 11.01 7.91 -8.81
N PRO A 135 12.22 8.16 -9.34
CA PRO A 135 13.47 7.89 -8.64
C PRO A 135 13.63 8.72 -7.36
N ASP A 136 12.87 9.80 -7.22
CA ASP A 136 12.80 10.67 -6.04
C ASP A 136 11.69 10.28 -5.05
N ALA A 137 10.85 9.30 -5.35
CA ALA A 137 9.76 8.88 -4.48
C ALA A 137 10.26 8.44 -3.09
N ARG A 138 9.40 8.64 -2.12
CA ARG A 138 9.54 8.15 -0.74
C ARG A 138 8.50 7.09 -0.47
N TYR A 139 8.84 6.12 0.35
CA TYR A 139 8.02 4.93 0.56
C TYR A 139 7.74 4.73 2.05
N VAL A 140 6.48 4.47 2.38
CA VAL A 140 6.11 3.97 3.71
C VAL A 140 5.42 2.63 3.53
N PHE A 141 6.10 1.57 3.98
CA PHE A 141 5.57 0.21 3.95
C PHE A 141 4.95 -0.12 5.30
N VAL A 142 3.72 -0.60 5.28
CA VAL A 142 3.04 -1.02 6.50
C VAL A 142 2.84 -2.53 6.51
N TYR A 143 3.16 -3.13 7.65
CA TYR A 143 2.93 -4.54 7.91
C TYR A 143 2.08 -4.75 9.16
N ARG A 144 1.46 -5.90 9.22
CA ARG A 144 0.69 -6.39 10.36
C ARG A 144 1.01 -7.88 10.57
N SER A 145 0.70 -8.42 11.76
CA SER A 145 0.91 -9.83 12.05
C SER A 145 0.21 -10.73 11.01
N PRO A 146 0.82 -11.84 10.58
CA PRO A 146 0.23 -12.73 9.58
C PRO A 146 -1.11 -13.32 10.03
N TRP A 147 -1.28 -13.60 11.33
CA TRP A 147 -2.52 -14.13 11.89
C TRP A 147 -3.65 -13.12 11.77
N ASP A 148 -3.41 -11.86 12.12
CA ASP A 148 -4.39 -10.78 12.03
C ASP A 148 -4.81 -10.50 10.58
N VAL A 149 -3.86 -10.60 9.65
CA VAL A 149 -4.13 -10.43 8.22
C VAL A 149 -4.96 -11.60 7.71
N ALA A 150 -4.55 -12.84 8.01
CA ALA A 150 -5.26 -14.05 7.60
C ALA A 150 -6.71 -14.06 8.11
N ASP A 151 -6.92 -13.74 9.38
CA ASP A 151 -8.24 -13.63 9.97
C ASP A 151 -9.08 -12.53 9.29
N SER A 152 -8.48 -11.37 9.00
CA SER A 152 -9.17 -10.29 8.27
C SER A 152 -9.53 -10.69 6.83
N MET A 153 -8.69 -11.50 6.16
CA MET A 153 -8.97 -12.05 4.83
C MET A 153 -10.12 -13.07 4.86
N GLN A 154 -10.16 -13.94 5.88
CA GLN A 154 -11.28 -14.86 6.08
C GLN A 154 -12.61 -14.11 6.25
N ARG A 155 -12.62 -13.07 7.08
CA ARG A 155 -13.81 -12.22 7.27
C ARG A 155 -14.24 -11.47 6.01
N LEU A 156 -13.33 -11.19 5.10
CA LEU A 156 -13.66 -10.58 3.81
C LEU A 156 -14.53 -11.51 2.94
N GLY A 157 -14.42 -12.82 3.15
CA GLY A 157 -15.26 -13.79 2.48
C GLY A 157 -14.92 -14.05 1.01
N ALA A 158 -13.77 -13.57 0.51
CA ALA A 158 -13.36 -13.83 -0.86
C ALA A 158 -13.13 -15.34 -1.08
N ALA A 159 -13.72 -15.87 -2.15
CA ALA A 159 -13.81 -17.31 -2.40
C ALA A 159 -12.45 -18.02 -2.39
N VAL A 160 -11.38 -17.37 -2.86
CA VAL A 160 -10.04 -17.95 -2.89
C VAL A 160 -9.52 -18.26 -1.48
N PHE A 161 -9.74 -17.37 -0.50
CA PHE A 161 -9.30 -17.57 0.88
C PHE A 161 -10.19 -18.54 1.66
N LEU A 162 -11.48 -18.62 1.30
CA LEU A 162 -12.38 -19.60 1.91
C LEU A 162 -12.07 -21.03 1.46
N ARG A 163 -11.71 -21.21 0.18
CA ARG A 163 -11.33 -22.52 -0.36
C ARG A 163 -9.91 -22.94 0.03
N ASN A 164 -9.02 -21.97 0.20
CA ASN A 164 -7.62 -22.20 0.53
C ASN A 164 -7.14 -21.23 1.62
N PRO A 165 -7.40 -21.52 2.91
CA PRO A 165 -7.06 -20.65 4.02
C PRO A 165 -5.55 -20.34 4.12
N GLU A 166 -4.68 -21.28 3.70
CA GLU A 166 -3.22 -21.10 3.73
C GLU A 166 -2.73 -20.04 2.75
N PHE A 167 -3.52 -19.76 1.71
CA PHE A 167 -3.20 -18.75 0.73
C PHE A 167 -2.99 -17.37 1.35
N ALA A 168 -3.73 -17.02 2.41
CA ALA A 168 -3.55 -15.76 3.13
C ALA A 168 -2.13 -15.61 3.73
N TYR A 169 -1.55 -16.69 4.25
CA TYR A 169 -0.18 -16.69 4.78
C TYR A 169 0.87 -16.67 3.68
N ARG A 170 0.64 -17.40 2.60
CA ARG A 170 1.55 -17.44 1.45
C ARG A 170 1.66 -16.07 0.78
N ILE A 171 0.53 -15.43 0.51
CA ILE A 171 0.51 -14.08 -0.09
C ILE A 171 1.07 -13.03 0.89
N TRP A 172 0.81 -13.16 2.21
CA TRP A 172 1.42 -12.30 3.23
C TRP A 172 2.94 -12.40 3.21
N HIS A 173 3.47 -13.62 3.17
CA HIS A 173 4.91 -13.85 3.08
C HIS A 173 5.50 -13.27 1.80
N HIS A 174 4.86 -13.49 0.65
CA HIS A 174 5.30 -12.97 -0.64
C HIS A 174 5.40 -11.44 -0.61
N TYR A 175 4.33 -10.74 -0.23
CA TYR A 175 4.32 -9.28 -0.15
C TYR A 175 5.42 -8.74 0.76
N ASN A 176 5.52 -9.26 1.98
CA ASN A 176 6.50 -8.76 2.93
C ASN A 176 7.95 -9.06 2.50
N ARG A 177 8.19 -10.17 1.81
CA ARG A 177 9.50 -10.48 1.23
C ARG A 177 9.89 -9.46 0.16
N VAL A 178 8.97 -9.11 -0.76
CA VAL A 178 9.21 -8.11 -1.81
C VAL A 178 9.49 -6.74 -1.19
N LEU A 179 8.64 -6.31 -0.26
CA LEU A 179 8.81 -5.02 0.44
C LEU A 179 10.15 -4.93 1.17
N LEU A 180 10.55 -5.99 1.87
CA LEU A 180 11.83 -6.04 2.59
C LEU A 180 13.03 -6.04 1.64
N ALA A 181 12.95 -6.73 0.51
CA ALA A 181 14.00 -6.73 -0.51
C ALA A 181 14.19 -5.32 -1.07
N PHE A 182 13.10 -4.66 -1.47
CA PHE A 182 13.13 -3.28 -1.95
C PHE A 182 13.69 -2.31 -0.89
N ALA A 183 13.20 -2.37 0.34
CA ALA A 183 13.64 -1.49 1.42
C ALA A 183 15.13 -1.65 1.77
N ARG A 184 15.72 -2.83 1.59
CA ARG A 184 17.16 -3.05 1.78
C ARG A 184 18.00 -2.29 0.77
N LEU A 185 17.51 -2.13 -0.46
CA LEU A 185 18.18 -1.40 -1.54
C LEU A 185 17.96 0.11 -1.43
N HIS A 186 16.83 0.54 -0.87
CA HIS A 186 16.38 1.93 -0.84
C HIS A 186 16.16 2.46 0.60
N ARG A 187 17.12 2.19 1.50
CA ARG A 187 17.00 2.48 2.96
C ARG A 187 16.85 3.98 3.27
N ASP A 188 17.43 4.82 2.45
CA ASP A 188 17.44 6.27 2.60
C ASP A 188 16.08 6.92 2.31
N ARG A 189 15.22 6.22 1.57
CA ARG A 189 13.90 6.73 1.14
C ARG A 189 12.74 5.78 1.46
N THR A 190 12.95 4.81 2.36
CA THR A 190 11.93 3.85 2.76
C THR A 190 11.80 3.78 4.29
N LEU A 191 10.57 3.82 4.77
CA LEU A 191 10.20 3.48 6.15
C LEU A 191 9.35 2.20 6.16
N ILE A 192 9.60 1.33 7.14
CA ILE A 192 8.75 0.17 7.41
C ILE A 192 8.14 0.35 8.79
N VAL A 193 6.81 0.30 8.87
CA VAL A 193 6.06 0.56 10.10
C VAL A 193 5.07 -0.56 10.40
N ASN A 194 4.87 -0.83 11.70
CA ASN A 194 3.86 -1.76 12.15
C ASN A 194 2.51 -1.06 12.29
N ALA A 195 1.43 -1.63 11.75
CA ALA A 195 0.09 -1.04 11.80
C ALA A 195 -0.40 -0.73 13.24
N GLY A 196 -0.12 -1.62 14.19
CA GLY A 196 -0.47 -1.39 15.59
C GLY A 196 0.34 -0.26 16.24
N ALA A 197 1.59 -0.08 15.85
CA ALA A 197 2.39 1.05 16.31
C ALA A 197 1.89 2.37 15.73
N VAL A 198 1.55 2.39 14.44
CA VAL A 198 0.94 3.57 13.79
C VAL A 198 -0.32 4.02 14.51
N LEU A 199 -1.16 3.08 14.92
CA LEU A 199 -2.40 3.40 15.63
C LEU A 199 -2.15 3.96 17.03
N ARG A 200 -1.16 3.41 17.75
CA ARG A 200 -0.85 3.87 19.12
C ARG A 200 -0.10 5.20 19.16
N GLU A 201 0.74 5.46 18.16
CA GLU A 201 1.66 6.60 18.15
C GLU A 201 1.63 7.30 16.77
N PRO A 202 0.48 7.85 16.33
CA PRO A 202 0.36 8.45 14.99
C PRO A 202 1.27 9.67 14.80
N GLN A 203 1.47 10.49 15.84
CA GLN A 203 2.38 11.64 15.78
C GLN A 203 3.82 11.22 15.53
N LYS A 204 4.28 10.15 16.17
CA LYS A 204 5.62 9.60 15.97
C LYS A 204 5.85 9.10 14.54
N LEU A 205 4.81 8.55 13.90
CA LEU A 205 4.87 8.23 12.47
C LEU A 205 5.17 9.48 11.65
N LEU A 206 4.45 10.59 11.87
CA LEU A 206 4.63 11.83 11.12
C LEU A 206 6.02 12.46 11.37
N GLU A 207 6.53 12.37 12.59
CA GLU A 207 7.90 12.77 12.92
C GLU A 207 8.94 11.93 12.18
N LEU A 208 8.73 10.61 12.05
CA LEU A 208 9.60 9.72 11.28
C LEU A 208 9.54 10.04 9.79
N VAL A 209 8.35 10.27 9.23
CA VAL A 209 8.21 10.69 7.82
C VAL A 209 8.96 11.99 7.56
N ARG A 210 8.83 12.97 8.45
CA ARG A 210 9.56 14.25 8.34
C ARG A 210 11.07 14.06 8.47
N SER A 211 11.52 13.40 9.53
CA SER A 211 12.96 13.31 9.84
C SER A 211 13.73 12.36 8.93
N ARG A 212 13.11 11.28 8.45
CA ARG A 212 13.77 10.23 7.68
C ARG A 212 13.53 10.37 6.18
N LEU A 213 12.35 10.87 5.78
CA LEU A 213 11.97 10.99 4.38
C LEU A 213 11.97 12.45 3.86
N GLY A 214 12.14 13.43 4.74
CA GLY A 214 12.18 14.85 4.39
C GLY A 214 10.83 15.44 3.97
N ILE A 215 9.71 14.79 4.31
CA ILE A 215 8.37 15.24 3.95
C ILE A 215 7.72 15.92 5.15
N GLY A 216 7.41 17.22 5.01
CA GLY A 216 6.73 18.00 6.02
C GLY A 216 5.24 17.66 6.07
N LEU A 217 4.78 17.15 7.21
CA LEU A 217 3.37 16.86 7.49
C LEU A 217 2.96 17.57 8.78
N ASP A 218 1.68 17.89 8.89
CA ASP A 218 1.11 18.58 10.06
C ASP A 218 0.62 17.55 11.11
N PRO A 219 1.33 17.39 12.24
CA PRO A 219 0.97 16.41 13.25
C PRO A 219 -0.29 16.76 14.05
N ASP A 220 -0.67 18.05 14.09
CA ASP A 220 -1.82 18.50 14.89
C ASP A 220 -3.16 18.05 14.28
N ARG A 221 -3.15 17.73 13.00
CA ARG A 221 -4.35 17.26 12.27
C ARG A 221 -4.73 15.81 12.53
N VAL A 222 -3.92 15.06 13.27
CA VAL A 222 -4.17 13.62 13.53
C VAL A 222 -4.46 13.29 14.98
N ALA A 223 -4.57 14.29 15.86
CA ALA A 223 -4.81 14.08 17.29
C ALA A 223 -6.07 13.23 17.57
N ASP A 224 -7.09 13.31 16.71
CA ASP A 224 -8.40 12.66 16.89
C ASP A 224 -8.60 11.42 16.00
N VAL A 225 -7.57 10.91 15.32
CA VAL A 225 -7.74 9.87 14.27
C VAL A 225 -7.60 8.45 14.81
N ALA A 226 -7.14 8.27 16.03
CA ALA A 226 -6.88 6.95 16.61
C ALA A 226 -8.18 6.23 17.02
N ASP A 227 -8.93 5.67 16.08
CA ASP A 227 -10.00 4.71 16.38
C ASP A 227 -9.44 3.28 16.36
N PRO A 228 -9.31 2.62 17.54
CA PRO A 228 -8.85 1.23 17.62
C PRO A 228 -9.72 0.24 16.82
N ALA A 229 -10.97 0.58 16.54
CA ALA A 229 -11.87 -0.24 15.74
C ALA A 229 -11.41 -0.37 14.27
N LEU A 230 -10.54 0.52 13.79
CA LEU A 230 -9.96 0.46 12.45
C LEU A 230 -8.99 -0.72 12.26
N LEU A 231 -8.41 -1.20 13.36
CA LEU A 231 -7.60 -2.42 13.39
C LEU A 231 -8.27 -3.47 14.27
N MET A 232 -9.50 -3.87 13.95
CA MET A 232 -10.13 -5.00 14.65
C MET A 232 -9.21 -6.21 14.55
N SER A 233 -8.47 -6.47 15.62
CA SER A 233 -7.70 -7.69 15.78
C SER A 233 -8.56 -8.76 16.41
N ALA A 234 -8.40 -9.99 15.97
CA ALA A 234 -9.02 -11.17 16.57
C ALA A 234 -8.42 -11.50 17.96
N GLY A 235 -7.99 -10.51 18.70
CA GLY A 235 -7.34 -10.68 20.02
C GLY A 235 -8.18 -11.38 21.08
N ALA A 236 -9.41 -11.79 20.75
CA ALA A 236 -10.28 -12.58 21.61
C ALA A 236 -10.43 -14.06 21.17
N GLY A 237 -9.83 -14.49 20.04
CA GLY A 237 -10.10 -15.80 19.44
C GLY A 237 -8.95 -16.82 19.49
N VAL A 238 -7.76 -16.46 19.96
CA VAL A 238 -6.59 -17.38 19.97
C VAL A 238 -6.60 -18.37 21.16
N ALA A 239 -7.63 -18.39 21.96
CA ALA A 239 -7.70 -19.28 23.12
C ALA A 239 -8.10 -20.74 22.80
N THR A 240 -8.23 -21.15 21.53
CA THR A 240 -8.73 -22.51 21.22
C THR A 240 -7.95 -23.19 20.09
N LEU A 241 -6.62 -23.21 20.19
CA LEU A 241 -5.80 -24.20 19.47
C LEU A 241 -4.83 -24.86 20.45
N ALA A 242 -5.41 -25.45 21.48
CA ALA A 242 -4.71 -26.38 22.38
C ALA A 242 -5.69 -27.51 22.70
N ALA A 243 -5.75 -28.51 21.83
CA ALA A 243 -6.08 -29.91 22.16
C ALA A 243 -5.76 -30.77 20.94
#